data_a763f29ba7b09fb8bb8d24c99c87043d
#
_entry.id   a763f29ba7b09fb8bb8d24c99c87043d
#
_cell.length_a   1.000
_cell.length_b   1.000
_cell.length_c   1.000
_cell.angle_alpha   90.00
_cell.angle_beta   90.00
_cell.angle_gamma   90.00
#
_symmetry.space_group_name_H-M   'P 1'
#
loop_
_entity.id
_entity.type
_entity.pdbx_description
1 polymer ?
#
loop_
_entity_poly.entity_id
_entity_poly.type
_entity_poly.pdbx_seq_one_letter_code
_entity_poly.pdbx_strand_id
1 'polypeptide(L)'
;ARVVETVPDFALPKDPLEWHATCHHNDPKLMEYAEFFADFKKSQYLKLMYVWGHSYEFDNNDNWDVIENFCKYMGGRDDIWYATNIEIIDYMDAAKRLQFSADYEKVYNPNACSVWLQLNSDKCVEIEGGTLVDLNTLL
;
A
#
# COMPACT_ATOMS: atom_id res chain seq x y z
N ALA A 1 -8.02 -13.21 2.28
CA ALA A 1 -9.20 -13.16 1.40
C ALA A 1 -9.92 -11.82 1.59
N ARG A 2 -10.57 -11.31 0.55
CA ARG A 2 -11.37 -10.10 0.66
C ARG A 2 -12.75 -10.43 1.27
N VAL A 3 -13.24 -9.59 2.17
CA VAL A 3 -14.64 -9.58 2.63
C VAL A 3 -15.48 -8.60 1.80
N VAL A 4 -16.80 -8.71 1.86
CA VAL A 4 -17.73 -7.85 1.08
C VAL A 4 -17.94 -6.48 1.71
N GLU A 5 -17.75 -6.37 3.02
CA GLU A 5 -17.89 -5.11 3.72
C GLU A 5 -16.79 -4.13 3.31
N THR A 6 -17.18 -2.86 3.18
CA THR A 6 -16.25 -1.77 2.89
C THR A 6 -16.02 -0.93 4.14
N VAL A 7 -14.78 -0.56 4.36
CA VAL A 7 -14.41 0.39 5.41
C VAL A 7 -13.68 1.54 4.72
N PRO A 8 -14.26 2.75 4.73
CA PRO A 8 -13.68 3.89 4.00
C PRO A 8 -12.47 4.46 4.74
N ASP A 9 -11.51 3.60 5.03
CA ASP A 9 -10.20 3.96 5.51
C ASP A 9 -9.12 3.51 4.51
N PHE A 10 -7.90 3.90 4.77
CA PHE A 10 -6.74 3.58 3.94
C PHE A 10 -5.70 2.80 4.75
N ALA A 11 -6.14 2.09 5.77
CA ALA A 11 -5.26 1.29 6.60
C ALA A 11 -4.82 0.01 5.90
N LEU A 12 -3.61 -0.46 6.23
CA LEU A 12 -3.19 -1.80 5.85
C LEU A 12 -4.03 -2.86 6.58
N PRO A 13 -4.30 -4.02 5.96
CA PRO A 13 -5.10 -5.06 6.58
C PRO A 13 -4.42 -5.58 7.86
N LYS A 14 -5.19 -5.69 8.93
CA LYS A 14 -4.73 -6.32 10.17
C LYS A 14 -4.72 -7.84 10.05
N ASP A 15 -5.73 -8.38 9.38
CA ASP A 15 -5.86 -9.80 9.06
C ASP A 15 -5.92 -9.97 7.53
N PRO A 16 -4.94 -10.66 6.91
CA PRO A 16 -4.96 -10.93 5.48
C PRO A 16 -6.14 -11.78 5.02
N LEU A 17 -6.80 -12.49 5.93
CA LEU A 17 -7.96 -13.32 5.63
C LEU A 17 -9.28 -12.53 5.68
N GLU A 18 -9.30 -11.38 6.37
CA GLU A 18 -10.44 -10.47 6.51
C GLU A 18 -10.11 -9.08 5.94
N TRP A 19 -9.78 -9.02 4.67
CA TRP A 19 -9.34 -7.78 4.03
C TRP A 19 -10.53 -6.97 3.54
N HIS A 20 -10.81 -5.85 4.19
CA HIS A 20 -11.84 -4.90 3.80
C HIS A 20 -11.37 -4.02 2.64
N ALA A 21 -12.26 -3.78 1.68
CA ALA A 21 -12.01 -2.80 0.64
C ALA A 21 -12.29 -1.37 1.15
N THR A 22 -11.61 -0.38 0.59
CA THR A 22 -11.88 1.03 0.87
C THR A 22 -13.28 1.41 0.42
N CYS A 23 -13.66 1.02 -0.81
CA CYS A 23 -14.99 1.26 -1.35
C CYS A 23 -15.33 0.28 -2.47
N HIS A 24 -16.61 0.22 -2.81
CA HIS A 24 -17.09 -0.36 -4.05
C HIS A 24 -16.94 0.63 -5.21
N HIS A 25 -16.75 0.17 -6.44
CA HIS A 25 -16.58 1.06 -7.60
C HIS A 25 -17.80 1.96 -7.87
N ASN A 26 -18.98 1.56 -7.41
CA ASN A 26 -20.21 2.36 -7.51
C ASN A 26 -20.41 3.34 -6.33
N ASP A 27 -19.43 3.44 -5.42
CA ASP A 27 -19.50 4.43 -4.34
C ASP A 27 -19.43 5.84 -4.94
N PRO A 28 -20.39 6.73 -4.64
CA PRO A 28 -20.38 8.10 -5.16
C PRO A 28 -19.14 8.90 -4.75
N LYS A 29 -18.42 8.46 -3.72
CA LYS A 29 -17.18 9.08 -3.24
C LYS A 29 -15.91 8.45 -3.82
N LEU A 30 -16.01 7.55 -4.80
CA LEU A 30 -14.85 6.87 -5.38
C LEU A 30 -13.75 7.86 -5.78
N MET A 31 -14.10 8.95 -6.46
CA MET A 31 -13.12 9.95 -6.90
C MET A 31 -12.59 10.81 -5.75
N GLU A 32 -13.41 11.13 -4.74
CA GLU A 32 -12.94 11.82 -3.53
C GLU A 32 -11.89 10.98 -2.78
N TYR A 33 -12.10 9.66 -2.69
CA TYR A 33 -11.13 8.73 -2.11
C TYR A 33 -9.85 8.63 -2.95
N ALA A 34 -9.98 8.62 -4.27
CA ALA A 34 -8.83 8.61 -5.17
C ALA A 34 -7.98 9.87 -5.02
N GLU A 35 -8.61 11.04 -4.98
CA GLU A 35 -7.95 12.33 -4.77
C GLU A 35 -7.25 12.39 -3.41
N PHE A 36 -7.96 12.02 -2.34
CA PHE A 36 -7.37 11.96 -1.00
C PHE A 36 -6.15 11.04 -0.95
N PHE A 37 -6.23 9.86 -1.56
CA PHE A 37 -5.14 8.89 -1.56
C PHE A 37 -3.94 9.41 -2.37
N ALA A 38 -4.19 9.97 -3.55
CA ALA A 38 -3.15 10.51 -4.42
C ALA A 38 -2.43 11.73 -3.83
N ASP A 39 -3.16 12.55 -3.06
CA ASP A 39 -2.62 13.77 -2.44
C ASP A 39 -1.98 13.51 -1.07
N PHE A 40 -2.06 12.26 -0.56
CA PHE A 40 -1.48 11.91 0.72
C PHE A 40 0.04 11.81 0.62
N LYS A 41 0.77 12.79 1.20
CA LYS A 41 2.24 12.90 1.10
C LYS A 41 2.98 12.66 2.43
N LYS A 42 2.30 12.10 3.45
CA LYS A 42 2.94 11.82 4.73
C LYS A 42 3.67 10.48 4.69
N SER A 43 4.99 10.52 4.56
CA SER A 43 5.85 9.33 4.44
C SER A 43 5.84 8.40 5.65
N GLN A 44 5.54 8.93 6.86
CA GLN A 44 5.48 8.13 8.09
C GLN A 44 4.29 7.17 8.18
N TYR A 45 3.36 7.22 7.23
CA TYR A 45 2.18 6.35 7.21
C TYR A 45 2.05 5.66 5.86
N LEU A 46 2.05 4.36 5.87
CA LEU A 46 1.64 3.58 4.69
C LEU A 46 0.12 3.62 4.57
N LYS A 47 -0.35 3.86 3.38
CA LYS A 47 -1.77 3.86 3.02
C LYS A 47 -2.03 2.85 1.93
N LEU A 48 -3.20 2.26 1.97
CA LEU A 48 -3.69 1.32 0.98
C LEU A 48 -5.04 1.81 0.47
N MET A 49 -5.20 1.86 -0.85
CA MET A 49 -6.50 2.04 -1.49
C MET A 49 -6.90 0.74 -2.18
N TYR A 50 -8.05 0.20 -1.80
CA TYR A 50 -8.56 -1.05 -2.33
C TYR A 50 -9.99 -0.86 -2.82
N VAL A 51 -10.16 -0.80 -4.13
CA VAL A 51 -11.47 -0.69 -4.79
C VAL A 51 -11.89 -2.07 -5.28
N TRP A 52 -13.17 -2.41 -5.14
CA TRP A 52 -13.70 -3.66 -5.63
C TRP A 52 -15.03 -3.47 -6.36
N GLY A 53 -15.49 -4.51 -7.04
CA GLY A 53 -16.76 -4.58 -7.72
C GLY A 53 -16.74 -5.65 -8.80
N HIS A 54 -17.76 -5.65 -9.67
CA HIS A 54 -17.92 -6.62 -10.73
C HIS A 54 -18.06 -5.93 -12.08
N SER A 55 -17.36 -6.42 -13.09
CA SER A 55 -17.36 -5.80 -14.43
C SER A 55 -18.74 -5.77 -15.09
N TYR A 56 -19.59 -6.77 -14.84
CA TYR A 56 -20.95 -6.80 -15.39
C TYR A 56 -21.84 -5.66 -14.89
N GLU A 57 -21.49 -5.03 -13.77
CA GLU A 57 -22.25 -3.91 -13.21
C GLU A 57 -22.11 -2.66 -14.08
N PHE A 58 -20.96 -2.48 -14.75
CA PHE A 58 -20.76 -1.38 -15.68
C PHE A 58 -21.66 -1.52 -16.93
N ASP A 59 -21.83 -2.75 -17.45
CA ASP A 59 -22.75 -3.02 -18.54
C ASP A 59 -24.20 -2.78 -18.12
N ASN A 60 -24.59 -3.26 -16.93
CA ASN A 60 -25.95 -3.12 -16.43
C ASN A 60 -26.34 -1.67 -16.15
N ASN A 61 -25.39 -0.85 -15.76
CA ASN A 61 -25.62 0.55 -15.40
C ASN A 61 -25.21 1.53 -16.51
N ASP A 62 -24.67 1.05 -17.64
CA ASP A 62 -24.15 1.86 -18.76
C ASP A 62 -23.19 2.96 -18.27
N ASN A 63 -22.25 2.59 -17.39
CA ASN A 63 -21.37 3.53 -16.69
C ASN A 63 -19.88 3.12 -16.65
N TRP A 64 -19.36 2.58 -17.75
CA TRP A 64 -17.95 2.25 -17.91
C TRP A 64 -17.01 3.42 -17.68
N ASP A 65 -17.47 4.63 -17.96
CA ASP A 65 -16.75 5.87 -17.75
C ASP A 65 -16.30 6.07 -16.28
N VAL A 66 -17.03 5.51 -15.33
CA VAL A 66 -16.67 5.58 -13.89
C VAL A 66 -15.33 4.93 -13.65
N ILE A 67 -15.14 3.67 -14.08
CA ILE A 67 -13.89 2.96 -13.84
C ILE A 67 -12.77 3.44 -14.76
N GLU A 68 -13.09 3.85 -15.99
CA GLU A 68 -12.12 4.42 -16.92
C GLU A 68 -11.53 5.72 -16.37
N ASN A 69 -12.37 6.64 -15.87
CA ASN A 69 -11.92 7.88 -15.25
C ASN A 69 -11.08 7.62 -13.98
N PHE A 70 -11.50 6.69 -13.15
CA PHE A 70 -10.73 6.28 -11.98
C PHE A 70 -9.35 5.73 -12.37
N CYS A 71 -9.29 4.78 -13.30
CA CYS A 71 -8.03 4.20 -13.76
C CYS A 71 -7.12 5.23 -14.44
N LYS A 72 -7.70 6.15 -15.21
CA LYS A 72 -6.95 7.24 -15.84
C LYS A 72 -6.36 8.21 -14.82
N TYR A 73 -7.11 8.51 -13.76
CA TYR A 73 -6.64 9.39 -12.68
C TYR A 73 -5.56 8.75 -11.82
N MET A 74 -5.76 7.46 -11.48
CA MET A 74 -4.88 6.73 -10.58
C MET A 74 -3.68 6.10 -11.28
N GLY A 75 -3.76 5.81 -12.58
CA GLY A 75 -2.72 5.07 -13.31
C GLY A 75 -1.45 5.89 -13.61
N GLY A 76 -0.31 5.20 -13.67
CA GLY A 76 0.97 5.78 -14.10
C GLY A 76 1.59 6.78 -13.13
N ARG A 77 1.28 6.71 -11.86
CA ARG A 77 1.85 7.58 -10.81
C ARG A 77 3.08 6.91 -10.20
N ASP A 78 4.21 7.60 -10.17
CA ASP A 78 5.47 7.08 -9.65
C ASP A 78 5.50 6.99 -8.11
N ASP A 79 4.57 7.66 -7.43
CA ASP A 79 4.44 7.68 -5.97
C ASP A 79 3.43 6.66 -5.43
N ILE A 80 2.86 5.81 -6.32
CA ILE A 80 1.92 4.75 -5.97
C ILE A 80 2.47 3.40 -6.40
N TRP A 81 2.56 2.48 -5.46
CA TRP A 81 2.85 1.08 -5.75
C TRP A 81 1.57 0.32 -6.09
N TYR A 82 1.46 -0.10 -7.36
CA TYR A 82 0.35 -0.93 -7.84
C TYR A 82 0.73 -2.39 -7.62
N ALA A 83 0.04 -3.05 -6.70
CA ALA A 83 0.40 -4.39 -6.27
C ALA A 83 -0.81 -5.30 -6.15
N THR A 84 -0.58 -6.59 -6.30
CA THR A 84 -1.54 -7.62 -5.95
C THR A 84 -1.61 -7.82 -4.43
N ASN A 85 -2.69 -8.41 -3.94
CA ASN A 85 -2.86 -8.69 -2.51
C ASN A 85 -1.70 -9.51 -1.94
N ILE A 86 -1.19 -10.48 -2.70
CA ILE A 86 -0.10 -11.34 -2.23
C ILE A 86 1.21 -10.57 -2.12
N GLU A 87 1.52 -9.69 -3.09
CA GLU A 87 2.72 -8.85 -3.03
C GLU A 87 2.71 -7.94 -1.81
N ILE A 88 1.56 -7.37 -1.47
CA ILE A 88 1.42 -6.52 -0.28
C ILE A 88 1.64 -7.35 1.00
N ILE A 89 1.05 -8.55 1.09
CA ILE A 89 1.22 -9.44 2.24
C ILE A 89 2.69 -9.86 2.38
N ASP A 90 3.32 -10.29 1.30
CA ASP A 90 4.71 -10.71 1.29
C ASP A 90 5.64 -9.57 1.75
N TYR A 91 5.37 -8.35 1.29
CA TYR A 91 6.13 -7.17 1.72
C TYR A 91 5.91 -6.81 3.19
N MET A 92 4.65 -6.84 3.66
CA MET A 92 4.34 -6.62 5.09
C MET A 92 5.03 -7.65 5.98
N ASP A 93 5.08 -8.91 5.56
CA ASP A 93 5.75 -9.97 6.30
C ASP A 93 7.28 -9.84 6.22
N ALA A 94 7.81 -9.42 5.09
CA ALA A 94 9.24 -9.11 4.98
C ALA A 94 9.65 -7.97 5.93
N ALA A 95 8.86 -6.91 6.00
CA ALA A 95 9.10 -5.80 6.92
C ALA A 95 9.09 -6.23 8.40
N LYS A 96 8.17 -7.11 8.79
CA LYS A 96 8.10 -7.67 10.16
C LYS A 96 9.32 -8.55 10.53
N ARG A 97 9.99 -9.13 9.54
CA ARG A 97 11.17 -10.00 9.75
C ARG A 97 12.48 -9.24 9.92
N LEU A 98 12.50 -7.93 9.69
CA LEU A 98 13.68 -7.14 9.93
C LEU A 98 14.15 -7.30 11.37
N GLN A 99 15.46 -7.45 11.54
CA GLN A 99 16.10 -7.65 12.85
C GLN A 99 16.94 -6.43 13.19
N PHE A 100 16.62 -5.80 14.31
CA PHE A 100 17.35 -4.64 14.79
C PHE A 100 18.29 -5.01 15.93
N SER A 101 19.45 -4.34 16.00
CA SER A 101 20.31 -4.40 17.20
C SER A 101 19.59 -3.77 18.42
N ALA A 102 20.05 -4.09 19.62
CA ALA A 102 19.42 -3.62 20.86
C ALA A 102 19.42 -2.08 21.00
N ASP A 103 20.39 -1.41 20.40
CA ASP A 103 20.53 0.05 20.32
C ASP A 103 19.85 0.68 19.11
N TYR A 104 19.25 -0.14 18.23
CA TYR A 104 18.66 0.28 16.95
C TYR A 104 19.63 0.94 15.97
N GLU A 105 20.93 0.81 16.17
CA GLU A 105 21.93 1.36 15.26
C GLU A 105 22.15 0.50 14.00
N LYS A 106 21.82 -0.79 14.06
CA LYS A 106 21.97 -1.73 12.94
C LYS A 106 20.68 -2.44 12.63
N VAL A 107 20.46 -2.73 11.34
CA VAL A 107 19.35 -3.54 10.85
C VAL A 107 19.86 -4.63 9.93
N TYR A 108 19.39 -5.85 10.14
CA TYR A 108 19.59 -6.98 9.24
C TYR A 108 18.28 -7.31 8.53
N ASN A 109 18.33 -7.41 7.20
CA ASN A 109 17.21 -7.87 6.39
C ASN A 109 17.41 -9.35 6.02
N PRO A 110 16.73 -10.30 6.67
CA PRO A 110 16.85 -11.73 6.36
C PRO A 110 16.09 -12.18 5.11
N ASN A 111 15.38 -11.25 4.46
CA ASN A 111 14.54 -11.57 3.31
C ASN A 111 15.36 -11.59 2.00
N ALA A 112 14.77 -12.14 0.93
CA ALA A 112 15.34 -12.06 -0.40
C ALA A 112 15.01 -10.74 -1.13
N CYS A 113 14.01 -9.99 -0.64
CA CYS A 113 13.60 -8.71 -1.20
C CYS A 113 14.10 -7.55 -0.34
N SER A 114 14.23 -6.38 -0.97
CA SER A 114 14.51 -5.13 -0.27
C SER A 114 13.32 -4.69 0.58
N VAL A 115 13.63 -4.04 1.71
CA VAL A 115 12.63 -3.39 2.57
C VAL A 115 13.06 -1.95 2.79
N TRP A 116 12.11 -1.03 2.69
CA TRP A 116 12.37 0.40 2.88
C TRP A 116 12.09 0.82 4.31
N LEU A 117 13.02 1.55 4.91
CA LEU A 117 12.90 2.13 6.23
C LEU A 117 12.92 3.65 6.17
N GLN A 118 12.06 4.27 6.93
CA GLN A 118 12.15 5.70 7.19
C GLN A 118 13.01 5.94 8.43
N LEU A 119 14.17 6.60 8.26
CA LEU A 119 15.09 6.88 9.35
C LEU A 119 14.69 8.14 10.12
N ASN A 120 14.35 9.20 9.42
CA ASN A 120 13.90 10.49 9.96
C ASN A 120 12.71 10.99 9.15
N SER A 121 12.18 12.16 9.49
CA SER A 121 11.00 12.70 8.79
C SER A 121 11.13 12.75 7.27
N ASP A 122 12.35 12.82 6.73
CA ASP A 122 12.59 13.11 5.32
C ASP A 122 13.47 12.08 4.59
N LYS A 123 13.95 11.04 5.27
CA LYS A 123 14.88 10.08 4.67
C LYS A 123 14.36 8.67 4.71
N CYS A 124 14.02 8.14 3.54
CA CYS A 124 13.78 6.71 3.32
C CYS A 124 15.04 6.05 2.77
N VAL A 125 15.39 4.88 3.28
CA VAL A 125 16.53 4.09 2.85
C VAL A 125 16.09 2.68 2.50
N GLU A 126 16.72 2.13 1.49
CA GLU A 126 16.55 0.74 1.08
C GLU A 126 17.50 -0.15 1.89
N ILE A 127 16.96 -1.21 2.45
CA ILE A 127 17.72 -2.28 3.10
C ILE A 127 17.63 -3.50 2.20
N GLU A 128 18.67 -3.74 1.43
CA GLU A 128 18.71 -4.87 0.48
C GLU A 128 18.58 -6.21 1.20
N GLY A 129 18.01 -7.20 0.49
CA GLY A 129 17.85 -8.55 1.01
C GLY A 129 19.19 -9.21 1.38
N GLY A 130 19.25 -9.89 2.50
CA GLY A 130 20.45 -10.58 2.99
C GLY A 130 21.54 -9.66 3.55
N THR A 131 21.29 -8.35 3.71
CA THR A 131 22.30 -7.39 4.16
C THR A 131 22.15 -6.97 5.63
N LEU A 132 23.28 -6.66 6.25
CA LEU A 132 23.37 -5.97 7.54
C LEU A 132 23.85 -4.54 7.29
N VAL A 133 23.07 -3.57 7.74
CA VAL A 133 23.34 -2.15 7.52
C VAL A 133 23.51 -1.43 8.84
N ASP A 134 24.55 -0.58 8.95
CA ASP A 134 24.72 0.35 10.05
C ASP A 134 23.99 1.66 9.72
N LEU A 135 22.93 1.94 10.46
CA LEU A 135 22.05 3.07 10.23
C LEU A 135 22.72 4.42 10.49
N ASN A 136 23.75 4.46 11.36
CA ASN A 136 24.51 5.68 11.62
C ASN A 136 25.30 6.15 10.41
N THR A 137 25.65 5.24 9.49
CA THR A 137 26.35 5.60 8.25
C THR A 137 25.41 6.23 7.21
N LEU A 138 24.10 6.13 7.45
CA LEU A 138 23.05 6.61 6.55
C LEU A 138 22.40 7.90 7.06
N LEU A 139 22.72 8.36 8.27
CA LEU A 139 22.23 9.62 8.82
C LEU A 139 23.07 10.80 8.33
#